data_6f433ee34ed918f7d27dbf81759c1bc1
#
_entry.id   6f433ee34ed918f7d27dbf81759c1bc1
#
_cell.length_a   1.000
_cell.length_b   1.000
_cell.length_c   1.000
_cell.angle_alpha   90.00
_cell.angle_beta   90.00
_cell.angle_gamma   90.00
#
_symmetry.space_group_name_H-M   'P 1'
#
loop_
_entity.id
_entity.type
_entity.pdbx_description
1 polymer ?
#
loop_
_entity_poly.entity_id
_entity_poly.type
_entity_poly.pdbx_seq_one_letter_code
_entity_poly.pdbx_strand_id
1 'polypeptide(L)'
;MSEPKTKYIDDVEPTLEEMQKFVGGYIEVVTSADTNSQIVLDEEGKLKGKPINKEATELYLGEGPDDTSAGWDFDYIVGDVMILSGDARLS
;
A
#
# COMPACT_ATOMS: atom_id res chain seq x y z
N MET A 1 18.69 8.36 4.65
CA MET A 1 17.62 7.92 3.78
C MET A 1 16.57 7.17 4.59
N SER A 2 15.35 7.54 4.46
CA SER A 2 14.31 6.94 5.28
C SER A 2 13.63 5.80 4.55
N GLU A 3 13.18 4.84 5.35
CA GLU A 3 12.42 3.74 4.82
C GLU A 3 10.99 4.19 4.57
N PRO A 4 10.29 3.51 3.66
CA PRO A 4 8.87 3.82 3.44
C PRO A 4 8.07 3.62 4.70
N LYS A 5 7.06 4.45 4.88
CA LYS A 5 6.22 4.42 6.06
C LYS A 5 4.90 3.75 5.73
N THR A 6 4.37 3.00 6.69
CA THR A 6 3.08 2.38 6.57
C THR A 6 2.20 2.89 7.71
N LYS A 7 1.10 3.53 7.37
CA LYS A 7 0.20 4.10 8.36
C LYS A 7 -1.10 3.31 8.36
N TYR A 8 -1.49 2.82 9.54
CA TYR A 8 -2.70 2.04 9.69
C TYR A 8 -3.82 2.91 10.22
N ILE A 9 -4.97 2.86 9.57
CA ILE A 9 -6.15 3.63 9.98
C ILE A 9 -7.33 2.68 9.98
N ASP A 10 -8.07 2.66 11.10
CA ASP A 10 -9.19 1.73 11.22
C ASP A 10 -10.45 2.41 11.76
N ASP A 11 -10.44 3.71 11.97
CA ASP A 11 -11.57 4.36 12.61
C ASP A 11 -12.32 5.33 11.70
N VAL A 12 -11.62 6.17 10.96
CA VAL A 12 -12.25 7.19 10.14
C VAL A 12 -11.63 7.19 8.76
N GLU A 13 -12.47 7.19 7.74
CA GLU A 13 -11.99 7.24 6.36
C GLU A 13 -11.20 8.53 6.13
N PRO A 14 -9.97 8.46 5.66
CA PRO A 14 -9.20 9.68 5.38
C PRO A 14 -9.74 10.37 4.14
N THR A 15 -9.50 11.67 4.05
CA THR A 15 -9.88 12.41 2.86
C THR A 15 -8.93 12.11 1.74
N LEU A 16 -9.37 12.38 0.51
CA LEU A 16 -8.50 12.21 -0.64
C LEU A 16 -7.24 13.04 -0.49
N GLU A 17 -7.40 14.26 -0.02
CA GLU A 17 -6.26 15.15 0.13
C GLU A 17 -5.24 14.59 1.13
N GLU A 18 -5.73 14.03 2.23
CA GLU A 18 -4.83 13.44 3.21
C GLU A 18 -4.06 12.26 2.61
N MET A 19 -4.75 11.44 1.85
CA MET A 19 -4.10 10.29 1.24
C MET A 19 -3.07 10.73 0.22
N GLN A 20 -3.41 11.72 -0.61
CA GLN A 20 -2.47 12.19 -1.62
C GLN A 20 -1.24 12.80 -0.99
N LYS A 21 -1.41 13.54 0.09
CA LYS A 21 -0.27 14.14 0.77
C LYS A 21 0.62 13.08 1.38
N PHE A 22 0.02 12.05 1.96
CA PHE A 22 0.82 11.03 2.62
C PHE A 22 1.63 10.23 1.61
N VAL A 23 0.99 9.79 0.52
CA VAL A 23 1.69 8.94 -0.44
C VAL A 23 2.56 9.77 -1.41
N GLY A 24 2.27 11.05 -1.54
CA GLY A 24 3.12 11.91 -2.36
C GLY A 24 2.68 12.03 -3.81
N GLY A 25 1.41 11.77 -4.11
CA GLY A 25 0.94 11.87 -5.47
C GLY A 25 -0.48 11.36 -5.60
N TYR A 26 -0.88 11.06 -6.81
CA TYR A 26 -2.19 10.47 -7.02
C TYR A 26 -2.24 9.09 -6.38
N ILE A 27 -3.39 8.73 -5.87
CA ILE A 27 -3.51 7.47 -5.15
C ILE A 27 -4.00 6.35 -6.06
N GLU A 28 -3.56 5.17 -5.72
CA GLU A 28 -4.10 3.91 -6.24
C GLU A 28 -4.47 3.08 -5.04
N VAL A 29 -5.56 2.32 -5.13
CA VAL A 29 -6.02 1.51 -4.02
C VAL A 29 -6.06 0.05 -4.46
N VAL A 30 -5.41 -0.80 -3.68
CA VAL A 30 -5.48 -2.25 -3.90
C VAL A 30 -5.96 -2.90 -2.62
N THR A 31 -6.45 -4.12 -2.73
CA THR A 31 -6.99 -4.82 -1.58
C THR A 31 -6.01 -5.91 -1.15
N SER A 32 -5.81 -6.00 0.16
CA SER A 32 -4.96 -7.02 0.74
C SER A 32 -5.53 -8.41 0.49
N ALA A 33 -4.65 -9.38 0.28
CA ALA A 33 -5.08 -10.74 0.00
C ALA A 33 -5.74 -11.41 1.21
N ASP A 34 -5.23 -11.15 2.41
CA ASP A 34 -5.67 -11.88 3.59
C ASP A 34 -6.66 -11.14 4.45
N THR A 35 -6.44 -9.85 4.65
CA THR A 35 -7.15 -9.12 5.68
C THR A 35 -8.28 -8.27 5.14
N ASN A 36 -8.43 -8.24 3.82
CA ASN A 36 -9.48 -7.45 3.20
C ASN A 36 -9.31 -5.96 3.48
N SER A 37 -8.12 -5.55 3.87
CA SER A 37 -7.80 -4.15 4.06
C SER A 37 -7.48 -3.50 2.73
N GLN A 38 -7.65 -2.20 2.67
CA GLN A 38 -7.31 -1.45 1.47
C GLN A 38 -5.95 -0.81 1.65
N ILE A 39 -5.13 -0.88 0.62
CA ILE A 39 -3.80 -0.31 0.64
C ILE A 39 -3.78 0.87 -0.31
N VAL A 40 -3.54 2.06 0.22
CA VAL A 40 -3.49 3.30 -0.56
C VAL A 40 -2.03 3.61 -0.84
N LEU A 41 -1.68 3.73 -2.11
CA LEU A 41 -0.29 3.94 -2.51
C LEU A 41 -0.22 4.98 -3.61
N ASP A 42 1.00 5.40 -3.95
CA ASP A 42 1.24 6.35 -5.01
C ASP A 42 1.15 5.61 -6.35
N GLU A 43 0.21 6.02 -7.17
CA GLU A 43 0.01 5.41 -8.48
C GLU A 43 1.28 5.38 -9.31
N GLU A 44 2.12 6.38 -9.15
CA GLU A 44 3.33 6.50 -9.93
C GLU A 44 4.60 6.21 -9.14
N GLY A 45 4.45 5.52 -8.01
CA GLY A 45 5.59 5.32 -7.13
C GLY A 45 6.74 4.60 -7.81
N LYS A 46 6.46 3.60 -8.62
CA LYS A 46 7.51 2.86 -9.31
C LYS A 46 8.22 3.75 -10.33
N LEU A 47 7.48 4.59 -11.02
CA LEU A 47 8.08 5.50 -11.98
C LEU A 47 8.98 6.52 -11.29
N LYS A 48 8.66 6.87 -10.07
CA LYS A 48 9.46 7.82 -9.30
C LYS A 48 10.64 7.17 -8.62
N GLY A 49 10.77 5.86 -8.72
CA GLY A 49 11.89 5.17 -8.11
C GLY A 49 11.82 5.07 -6.60
N LYS A 50 10.63 5.06 -6.05
CA LYS A 50 10.48 4.95 -4.60
C LYS A 50 10.90 3.58 -4.11
N PRO A 51 11.45 3.49 -2.90
CA PRO A 51 11.90 2.20 -2.37
C PRO A 51 10.74 1.27 -2.09
N ILE A 52 11.02 -0.03 -2.13
CA ILE A 52 10.01 -1.05 -1.88
C ILE A 52 9.56 -0.96 -0.42
N ASN A 53 8.25 -1.01 -0.23
CA ASN A 53 7.66 -1.08 1.10
C ASN A 53 7.37 -2.54 1.39
N LYS A 54 8.23 -3.17 2.15
CA LYS A 54 8.12 -4.61 2.39
C LYS A 54 6.86 -4.94 3.16
N GLU A 55 6.54 -4.14 4.16
CA GLU A 55 5.36 -4.41 4.97
C GLU A 55 4.09 -4.40 4.13
N ALA A 56 3.94 -3.39 3.28
CA ALA A 56 2.76 -3.28 2.44
C ALA A 56 2.74 -4.37 1.38
N THR A 57 3.90 -4.72 0.85
CA THR A 57 3.97 -5.78 -0.16
C THR A 57 3.52 -7.10 0.43
N GLU A 58 3.96 -7.41 1.66
CA GLU A 58 3.54 -8.64 2.31
C GLU A 58 2.05 -8.67 2.56
N LEU A 59 1.49 -7.54 2.97
CA LEU A 59 0.04 -7.47 3.14
C LEU A 59 -0.69 -7.69 1.83
N TYR A 60 -0.18 -7.10 0.77
CA TYR A 60 -0.84 -7.21 -0.52
C TYR A 60 -0.81 -8.63 -1.05
N LEU A 61 0.30 -9.32 -0.88
CA LEU A 61 0.47 -10.67 -1.42
C LEU A 61 0.03 -11.76 -0.45
N GLY A 62 -0.21 -11.41 0.79
CA GLY A 62 -0.59 -12.37 1.80
C GLY A 62 0.59 -12.85 2.58
N GLU A 63 1.44 -13.65 1.95
CA GLU A 63 2.55 -14.24 2.66
C GLU A 63 3.89 -13.71 2.22
N GLY A 64 3.88 -12.67 1.45
CA GLY A 64 5.13 -12.16 0.97
C GLY A 64 5.58 -12.84 -0.30
N PRO A 65 6.66 -12.37 -0.86
CA PRO A 65 7.09 -12.79 -2.20
C PRO A 65 8.07 -13.96 -2.18
N ASP A 66 7.80 -14.94 -1.36
CA ASP A 66 8.70 -16.08 -1.29
C ASP A 66 8.30 -17.21 -2.20
N ASP A 67 7.15 -17.12 -2.80
CA ASP A 67 6.66 -18.18 -3.63
C ASP A 67 7.27 -18.12 -5.00
N THR A 68 7.98 -19.15 -5.35
CA THR A 68 8.65 -19.17 -6.61
C THR A 68 7.71 -19.20 -7.80
N SER A 69 6.52 -19.69 -7.59
CA SER A 69 5.60 -19.83 -8.71
C SER A 69 5.14 -18.48 -9.24
N ALA A 70 5.15 -17.47 -8.41
CA ALA A 70 4.67 -16.16 -8.82
C ALA A 70 5.79 -15.15 -8.87
N GLY A 71 7.01 -15.59 -8.74
CA GLY A 71 8.08 -14.68 -8.42
C GLY A 71 8.31 -13.55 -9.39
N TRP A 72 8.08 -13.78 -10.64
CA TRP A 72 8.48 -12.79 -11.62
C TRP A 72 7.43 -11.78 -11.94
N ASP A 73 6.17 -12.14 -11.75
CA ASP A 73 5.10 -11.29 -12.18
C ASP A 73 4.36 -10.61 -11.06
N PHE A 74 4.70 -10.91 -9.82
CA PHE A 74 3.97 -10.28 -8.73
C PHE A 74 4.31 -8.79 -8.67
N ASP A 75 3.33 -8.01 -8.26
CA ASP A 75 3.54 -6.61 -8.02
C ASP A 75 4.03 -6.40 -6.61
N TYR A 76 4.87 -5.41 -6.45
CA TYR A 76 5.29 -5.00 -5.11
C TYR A 76 4.85 -3.56 -4.90
N ILE A 77 4.74 -3.21 -3.62
CA ILE A 77 4.29 -1.90 -3.21
C ILE A 77 5.51 -1.04 -2.88
N VAL A 78 5.52 0.19 -3.35
CA VAL A 78 6.66 1.07 -3.10
C VAL A 78 6.18 2.34 -2.42
N GLY A 79 7.04 2.96 -1.65
CA GLY A 79 6.78 4.25 -1.03
C GLY A 79 5.90 4.18 0.19
N ASP A 80 5.49 5.34 0.65
CA ASP A 80 4.63 5.46 1.83
C ASP A 80 3.22 5.04 1.45
N VAL A 81 2.57 4.28 2.33
CA VAL A 81 1.22 3.80 2.07
C VAL A 81 0.36 3.95 3.32
N MET A 82 -0.95 3.97 3.10
CA MET A 82 -1.93 3.88 4.18
C MET A 82 -2.66 2.55 4.06
N ILE A 83 -2.88 1.91 5.20
CA ILE A 83 -3.64 0.66 5.27
C ILE A 83 -4.97 0.98 5.94
N LEU A 84 -6.05 0.84 5.21
CA LEU A 84 -7.37 1.19 5.70
C LEU A 84 -8.17 -0.07 6.01
N SER A 85 -8.72 -0.13 7.21
CA SER A 85 -9.52 -1.28 7.61
C SER A 85 -10.71 -0.79 8.42
N GLY A 86 -11.66 -1.69 8.66
CA GLY A 86 -12.83 -1.35 9.45
C GLY A 86 -13.56 -0.15 8.88
N ASP A 87 -13.84 0.82 9.72
CA ASP A 87 -14.60 2.00 9.33
C ASP A 87 -13.81 2.98 8.47
N ALA A 88 -12.51 2.79 8.37
CA ALA A 88 -11.69 3.68 7.54
C ALA A 88 -11.64 3.25 6.08
N ARG A 89 -12.22 2.10 5.74
CA ARG A 89 -12.19 1.64 4.35
C ARG A 89 -13.00 2.57 3.46
N LEU A 90 -12.49 2.77 2.27
CA LEU A 90 -13.19 3.58 1.28
C LEU A 90 -14.41 2.82 0.76
N SER A 91 -15.49 3.51 0.58
CA SER A 91 -16.74 2.89 0.14
C SER A 91 -16.90 2.94 -1.38
#